data_4692ba54f1f5fd96e5431cdc9c82ce2c
#
_entry.id   4692ba54f1f5fd96e5431cdc9c82ce2c
#
_cell.length_a   1.000
_cell.length_b   1.000
_cell.length_c   1.000
_cell.angle_alpha   90.00
_cell.angle_beta   90.00
_cell.angle_gamma   90.00
#
_symmetry.space_group_name_H-M   'P 1'
#
loop_
_entity.id
_entity.type
_entity.pdbx_description
1 polymer ?
#
loop_
_entity_poly.entity_id
_entity_poly.type
_entity_poly.pdbx_seq_one_letter_code
_entity_poly.pdbx_strand_id
1 'polypeptide(L)'
;GDVYKRQATGDDGVHADDLLTVNGGTINITQCYEGLEADDIVINDGDISVVSSDDGINSSDGSITINGGNLLINASGDGLDANGSIIINGGYIVVLGPTSDGDTAIDYDDSCTINGGTVMAFGSSGMLEIPKGASNGACIVTAFTSVSGGSKYTLSDSNGNEILSYTPSKAYAAAIVYSDKITTGNTYDITAGSTTLSIEVTSDVTSNVSSGLGKAGGMNMPGNGGSGMPNNGSSDNGMNGNSNGSMPDMSGNGAPDMNGNSSGDMPSMGGNSSNNGGNMPNMNNGSYNGSAPQMNNRM
;
A
#
# COMPACT_ATOMS: atom_id res chain seq x y z
N GLY A 1 3.37 31.30 -5.67
CA GLY A 1 3.79 31.09 -7.06
C GLY A 1 3.53 29.64 -7.42
N ASP A 2 3.10 29.38 -8.63
CA ASP A 2 2.85 28.03 -9.11
C ASP A 2 4.17 27.25 -9.12
N VAL A 3 4.26 26.21 -8.30
CA VAL A 3 5.41 25.31 -8.32
C VAL A 3 5.01 24.12 -9.19
N TYR A 4 5.66 24.00 -10.35
CA TYR A 4 5.60 22.80 -11.16
C TYR A 4 6.89 22.01 -10.94
N LYS A 5 6.78 20.81 -10.38
CA LYS A 5 7.89 19.87 -10.23
C LYS A 5 7.61 18.64 -11.07
N ARG A 6 8.51 18.31 -11.99
CA ARG A 6 8.54 17.03 -12.69
C ARG A 6 9.83 16.32 -12.34
N GLN A 7 9.75 15.09 -11.86
CA GLN A 7 10.90 14.33 -11.43
C GLN A 7 10.87 12.90 -11.96
N ALA A 8 12.04 12.35 -12.23
CA ALA A 8 12.30 10.94 -12.34
C ALA A 8 13.60 10.69 -11.60
N THR A 9 13.61 9.82 -10.63
CA THR A 9 14.73 9.53 -9.74
C THR A 9 14.83 8.03 -9.48
N GLY A 10 15.97 7.56 -9.00
CA GLY A 10 16.14 6.19 -8.52
C GLY A 10 16.00 6.08 -7.00
N ASP A 11 15.71 7.20 -6.35
CA ASP A 11 15.46 7.39 -4.92
C ASP A 11 14.10 8.10 -4.79
N ASP A 12 13.76 8.67 -3.65
CA ASP A 12 12.44 9.25 -3.39
C ASP A 12 12.15 10.47 -4.26
N GLY A 13 10.88 10.62 -4.58
CA GLY A 13 10.41 11.73 -5.40
C GLY A 13 10.52 13.07 -4.68
N VAL A 14 10.06 13.13 -3.44
CA VAL A 14 10.22 14.25 -2.51
C VAL A 14 10.43 13.67 -1.12
N HIS A 15 11.53 14.01 -0.48
CA HIS A 15 11.87 13.56 0.85
C HIS A 15 12.04 14.74 1.83
N ALA A 16 11.63 14.54 3.07
CA ALA A 16 11.94 15.40 4.21
C ALA A 16 12.14 14.54 5.47
N ASP A 17 13.06 14.93 6.34
CA ASP A 17 13.36 14.13 7.53
C ASP A 17 12.18 14.10 8.53
N ASP A 18 11.61 15.28 8.88
CA ASP A 18 10.57 15.39 9.92
C ASP A 18 9.16 15.56 9.33
N LEU A 19 8.93 16.63 8.55
CA LEU A 19 7.60 17.03 8.06
C LEU A 19 7.64 17.49 6.63
N LEU A 20 6.85 16.84 5.78
CA LEU A 20 6.55 17.27 4.43
C LEU A 20 5.18 17.94 4.36
N THR A 21 5.11 19.20 3.93
CA THR A 21 3.85 19.91 3.72
C THR A 21 3.70 20.35 2.28
N VAL A 22 2.61 19.91 1.61
CA VAL A 22 2.23 20.38 0.27
C VAL A 22 1.02 21.31 0.42
N ASN A 23 1.22 22.61 0.07
CA ASN A 23 0.16 23.64 0.18
C ASN A 23 -0.50 23.95 -1.16
N GLY A 24 -0.14 23.26 -2.24
CA GLY A 24 -0.67 23.45 -3.58
C GLY A 24 0.41 23.35 -4.65
N GLY A 25 0.05 23.66 -5.88
CA GLY A 25 0.93 23.54 -7.05
C GLY A 25 0.78 22.20 -7.75
N THR A 26 1.72 21.88 -8.66
CA THR A 26 1.70 20.62 -9.39
C THR A 26 2.97 19.83 -9.13
N ILE A 27 2.82 18.62 -8.65
CA ILE A 27 3.90 17.65 -8.45
C ILE A 27 3.64 16.46 -9.37
N ASN A 28 4.58 16.19 -10.28
CA ASN A 28 4.49 15.07 -11.21
C ASN A 28 5.76 14.23 -11.12
N ILE A 29 5.69 13.14 -10.38
CA ILE A 29 6.76 12.17 -10.22
C ILE A 29 6.47 11.01 -11.15
N THR A 30 7.30 10.87 -12.18
CA THR A 30 7.08 9.88 -13.24
C THR A 30 7.82 8.57 -13.01
N GLN A 31 8.75 8.56 -12.05
CA GLN A 31 9.48 7.39 -11.57
C GLN A 31 10.21 7.78 -10.28
N CYS A 32 10.15 6.93 -9.27
CA CYS A 32 10.88 7.06 -8.01
C CYS A 32 10.93 5.68 -7.30
N TYR A 33 11.62 5.61 -6.19
CA TYR A 33 11.51 4.52 -5.24
C TYR A 33 10.24 4.75 -4.43
N GLU A 34 10.20 5.73 -3.52
CA GLU A 34 8.99 6.21 -2.87
C GLU A 34 8.57 7.57 -3.43
N GLY A 35 7.27 7.86 -3.41
CA GLY A 35 6.75 9.09 -4.03
C GLY A 35 6.99 10.34 -3.20
N LEU A 36 6.31 10.45 -2.09
CA LEU A 36 6.49 11.45 -1.05
C LEU A 36 6.84 10.71 0.23
N GLU A 37 7.95 11.09 0.87
CA GLU A 37 8.42 10.45 2.10
C GLU A 37 8.76 11.49 3.16
N ALA A 38 8.31 11.26 4.40
CA ALA A 38 8.71 11.99 5.61
C ALA A 38 8.19 11.26 6.86
N ASP A 39 8.63 11.68 8.06
CA ASP A 39 8.00 11.20 9.31
C ASP A 39 6.50 11.55 9.33
N ASP A 40 6.16 12.83 9.11
CA ASP A 40 4.77 13.28 8.95
C ASP A 40 4.53 13.91 7.59
N ILE A 41 3.36 13.66 6.98
CA ILE A 41 3.00 14.24 5.68
C ILE A 41 1.65 14.95 5.77
N VAL A 42 1.62 16.22 5.33
CA VAL A 42 0.40 17.03 5.26
C VAL A 42 0.20 17.55 3.84
N ILE A 43 -0.88 17.16 3.20
CA ILE A 43 -1.27 17.65 1.87
C ILE A 43 -2.51 18.52 2.04
N ASN A 44 -2.33 19.85 1.90
CA ASN A 44 -3.42 20.80 2.02
C ASN A 44 -4.16 21.01 0.69
N ASP A 45 -3.44 20.98 -0.43
CA ASP A 45 -3.97 21.14 -1.79
C ASP A 45 -2.89 20.79 -2.80
N GLY A 46 -3.24 20.69 -4.08
CA GLY A 46 -2.31 20.49 -5.20
C GLY A 46 -2.77 19.41 -6.18
N ASP A 47 -2.16 19.42 -7.36
CA ASP A 47 -2.30 18.36 -8.36
C ASP A 47 -1.06 17.45 -8.27
N ILE A 48 -1.23 16.29 -7.66
CA ILE A 48 -0.12 15.37 -7.34
C ILE A 48 -0.30 14.08 -8.13
N SER A 49 0.71 13.73 -8.93
CA SER A 49 0.78 12.46 -9.64
C SER A 49 2.09 11.76 -9.30
N VAL A 50 2.00 10.52 -8.85
CA VAL A 50 3.15 9.70 -8.44
C VAL A 50 3.13 8.38 -9.18
N VAL A 51 4.30 7.95 -9.66
CA VAL A 51 4.58 6.58 -10.09
C VAL A 51 5.81 6.10 -9.34
N SER A 52 5.63 5.15 -8.43
CA SER A 52 6.67 4.60 -7.55
C SER A 52 6.89 3.11 -7.79
N SER A 53 8.11 2.66 -7.52
CA SER A 53 8.50 1.23 -7.54
C SER A 53 8.30 0.56 -6.18
N ASP A 54 8.13 1.35 -5.15
CA ASP A 54 7.72 1.01 -3.80
C ASP A 54 6.50 1.85 -3.43
N ASP A 55 6.48 2.54 -2.29
CA ASP A 55 5.30 3.21 -1.78
C ASP A 55 4.98 4.53 -2.48
N GLY A 56 3.70 4.85 -2.54
CA GLY A 56 3.23 6.08 -3.18
C GLY A 56 3.44 7.31 -2.31
N ILE A 57 2.96 7.27 -1.08
CA ILE A 57 3.14 8.26 -0.03
C ILE A 57 3.45 7.49 1.24
N ASN A 58 4.66 7.67 1.79
CA ASN A 58 5.17 6.95 2.95
C ASN A 58 5.43 7.91 4.12
N SER A 59 4.72 7.68 5.23
CA SER A 59 4.99 8.32 6.52
C SER A 59 5.73 7.33 7.42
N SER A 60 7.05 7.51 7.53
CA SER A 60 7.98 6.53 8.09
C SER A 60 7.90 6.38 9.63
N ASP A 61 7.36 7.36 10.37
CA ASP A 61 7.24 7.31 11.85
C ASP A 61 5.96 7.99 12.37
N GLY A 62 5.18 8.65 11.52
CA GLY A 62 4.02 9.45 11.93
C GLY A 62 2.78 9.20 11.08
N SER A 63 2.17 10.27 10.60
CA SER A 63 0.84 10.23 9.99
C SER A 63 0.77 10.94 8.65
N ILE A 64 -0.15 10.48 7.80
CA ILE A 64 -0.54 11.15 6.56
C ILE A 64 -1.85 11.89 6.79
N THR A 65 -1.86 13.21 6.57
CA THR A 65 -3.06 14.03 6.58
C THR A 65 -3.30 14.65 5.21
N ILE A 66 -4.45 14.34 4.59
CA ILE A 66 -4.86 14.90 3.30
C ILE A 66 -6.08 15.79 3.52
N ASN A 67 -5.91 17.11 3.35
CA ASN A 67 -6.97 18.09 3.53
C ASN A 67 -7.66 18.46 2.21
N GLY A 68 -6.99 18.23 1.06
CA GLY A 68 -7.51 18.58 -0.25
C GLY A 68 -6.58 18.15 -1.37
N GLY A 69 -6.82 18.66 -2.58
CA GLY A 69 -6.04 18.39 -3.77
C GLY A 69 -6.58 17.26 -4.66
N ASN A 70 -5.88 17.04 -5.78
CA ASN A 70 -6.15 15.97 -6.73
C ASN A 70 -4.93 15.03 -6.73
N LEU A 71 -5.08 13.85 -6.22
CA LEU A 71 -4.00 12.88 -6.06
C LEU A 71 -4.23 11.67 -6.96
N LEU A 72 -3.25 11.36 -7.79
CA LEU A 72 -3.18 10.11 -8.56
C LEU A 72 -1.90 9.38 -8.18
N ILE A 73 -2.04 8.36 -7.38
CA ILE A 73 -0.94 7.54 -6.86
C ILE A 73 -0.93 6.21 -7.59
N ASN A 74 0.21 5.82 -8.14
CA ASN A 74 0.42 4.53 -8.80
C ASN A 74 1.69 3.90 -8.20
N ALA A 75 1.52 3.08 -7.18
CA ALA A 75 2.56 2.48 -6.38
C ALA A 75 2.68 0.97 -6.64
N SER A 76 3.89 0.42 -6.56
CA SER A 76 4.09 -1.04 -6.64
C SER A 76 4.14 -1.69 -5.26
N GLY A 77 4.55 -0.95 -4.22
CA GLY A 77 4.32 -1.19 -2.80
C GLY A 77 2.98 -0.61 -2.36
N ASP A 78 2.90 -0.12 -1.13
CA ASP A 78 1.68 0.47 -0.58
C ASP A 78 1.34 1.80 -1.27
N GLY A 79 0.04 2.05 -1.46
CA GLY A 79 -0.39 3.29 -2.09
C GLY A 79 -0.23 4.49 -1.16
N LEU A 80 -0.79 4.39 0.01
CA LEU A 80 -0.58 5.26 1.18
C LEU A 80 -0.12 4.36 2.31
N ASP A 81 1.06 4.62 2.86
CA ASP A 81 1.63 3.91 4.01
C ASP A 81 1.89 4.87 5.16
N ALA A 82 1.40 4.54 6.36
CA ALA A 82 1.66 5.32 7.55
C ALA A 82 1.96 4.43 8.76
N ASN A 83 3.15 4.57 9.33
CA ASN A 83 3.48 3.94 10.62
C ASN A 83 2.66 4.53 11.80
N GLY A 84 1.74 5.42 11.54
CA GLY A 84 0.75 5.98 12.46
C GLY A 84 -0.64 5.97 11.85
N SER A 85 -1.23 7.14 11.63
CA SER A 85 -2.61 7.28 11.16
C SER A 85 -2.71 7.94 9.79
N ILE A 86 -3.73 7.55 9.02
CA ILE A 86 -4.13 8.22 7.80
C ILE A 86 -5.44 8.98 8.04
N ILE A 87 -5.44 10.28 7.79
CA ILE A 87 -6.59 11.17 7.96
C ILE A 87 -6.88 11.86 6.64
N ILE A 88 -8.03 11.55 6.03
CA ILE A 88 -8.46 12.16 4.77
C ILE A 88 -9.65 13.08 5.06
N ASN A 89 -9.43 14.39 4.96
CA ASN A 89 -10.44 15.41 5.23
C ASN A 89 -11.08 15.96 3.94
N GLY A 90 -10.46 15.71 2.77
CA GLY A 90 -10.94 16.22 1.50
C GLY A 90 -10.09 15.75 0.32
N GLY A 91 -10.37 16.30 -0.85
CA GLY A 91 -9.65 16.01 -2.08
C GLY A 91 -10.32 14.97 -2.97
N TYR A 92 -9.75 14.81 -4.17
CA TYR A 92 -10.07 13.74 -5.10
C TYR A 92 -8.85 12.82 -5.19
N ILE A 93 -8.97 11.63 -4.62
CA ILE A 93 -7.85 10.73 -4.38
C ILE A 93 -8.08 9.42 -5.12
N VAL A 94 -7.18 9.09 -6.02
CA VAL A 94 -7.13 7.79 -6.70
C VAL A 94 -5.82 7.12 -6.37
N VAL A 95 -5.91 5.93 -5.82
CA VAL A 95 -4.76 5.08 -5.50
C VAL A 95 -4.83 3.82 -6.35
N LEU A 96 -3.79 3.57 -7.12
CA LEU A 96 -3.52 2.32 -7.83
C LEU A 96 -2.38 1.63 -7.09
N GLY A 97 -2.72 0.86 -6.08
CA GLY A 97 -1.81 0.15 -5.21
C GLY A 97 -1.22 -1.11 -5.86
N PRO A 98 -0.64 -2.02 -5.07
CA PRO A 98 0.04 -3.22 -5.53
C PRO A 98 -0.91 -4.21 -6.21
N THR A 99 -0.34 -5.07 -7.05
CA THR A 99 -1.03 -6.22 -7.65
C THR A 99 -0.65 -7.54 -6.98
N SER A 100 0.33 -7.53 -6.08
CA SER A 100 0.81 -8.65 -5.25
C SER A 100 0.22 -8.55 -3.84
N ASP A 101 0.15 -9.68 -3.14
CA ASP A 101 -0.47 -9.76 -1.82
C ASP A 101 0.49 -9.41 -0.65
N GLY A 102 1.67 -8.85 -0.93
CA GLY A 102 2.63 -8.40 0.09
C GLY A 102 2.30 -7.03 0.69
N ASP A 103 1.58 -6.22 -0.08
CA ASP A 103 1.28 -4.82 0.21
C ASP A 103 -0.17 -4.50 -0.11
N THR A 104 -0.66 -3.30 0.20
CA THR A 104 -2.06 -2.88 0.02
C THR A 104 -2.19 -1.47 -0.58
N ALA A 105 -3.41 -1.07 -0.96
CA ALA A 105 -3.63 0.29 -1.47
C ALA A 105 -3.58 1.36 -0.36
N ILE A 106 -3.90 1.00 0.88
CA ILE A 106 -3.86 1.85 2.07
C ILE A 106 -3.40 0.98 3.24
N ASP A 107 -2.20 1.23 3.78
CA ASP A 107 -1.65 0.61 4.99
C ASP A 107 -1.51 1.65 6.11
N TYR A 108 -1.75 1.24 7.37
CA TYR A 108 -1.60 2.09 8.54
C TYR A 108 -1.41 1.25 9.81
N ASP A 109 -0.65 1.74 10.76
CA ASP A 109 -0.47 1.05 12.04
C ASP A 109 -1.58 1.38 13.05
N ASP A 110 -1.96 2.65 13.17
CA ASP A 110 -2.93 3.11 14.17
C ASP A 110 -4.36 3.15 13.63
N SER A 111 -4.65 4.03 12.67
CA SER A 111 -6.00 4.20 12.14
C SER A 111 -6.03 4.87 10.77
N CYS A 112 -7.04 4.52 9.96
CA CYS A 112 -7.43 5.28 8.78
C CYS A 112 -8.84 5.83 8.97
N THR A 113 -9.03 7.15 8.82
CA THR A 113 -10.34 7.81 8.87
C THR A 113 -10.55 8.70 7.66
N ILE A 114 -11.74 8.63 7.06
CA ILE A 114 -12.10 9.40 5.87
C ILE A 114 -13.27 10.33 6.21
N ASN A 115 -13.00 11.62 6.26
CA ASN A 115 -13.96 12.64 6.73
C ASN A 115 -14.54 13.47 5.59
N GLY A 116 -14.03 13.34 4.36
CA GLY A 116 -14.50 14.11 3.21
C GLY A 116 -13.79 13.76 1.91
N GLY A 117 -14.20 14.42 0.83
CA GLY A 117 -13.64 14.24 -0.49
C GLY A 117 -14.25 13.08 -1.28
N THR A 118 -13.46 12.54 -2.19
CA THR A 118 -13.75 11.32 -2.94
C THR A 118 -12.49 10.46 -2.95
N VAL A 119 -12.59 9.24 -2.47
CA VAL A 119 -11.48 8.28 -2.42
C VAL A 119 -11.82 7.05 -3.24
N MET A 120 -10.92 6.64 -4.09
CA MET A 120 -10.99 5.39 -4.85
C MET A 120 -9.61 4.72 -4.79
N ALA A 121 -9.45 3.74 -3.92
CA ALA A 121 -8.21 3.01 -3.79
C ALA A 121 -8.41 1.57 -4.25
N PHE A 122 -7.56 1.12 -5.17
CA PHE A 122 -7.59 -0.19 -5.80
C PHE A 122 -6.25 -0.89 -5.58
N GLY A 123 -6.27 -2.16 -5.19
CA GLY A 123 -5.04 -2.90 -4.94
C GLY A 123 -5.27 -4.39 -4.76
N SER A 124 -4.31 -5.07 -4.14
CA SER A 124 -4.41 -6.47 -3.76
C SER A 124 -5.44 -6.67 -2.64
N SER A 125 -5.86 -7.90 -2.40
CA SER A 125 -6.73 -8.25 -1.27
C SER A 125 -5.99 -8.96 -0.14
N GLY A 126 -4.71 -9.29 -0.32
CA GLY A 126 -3.94 -10.11 0.62
C GLY A 126 -3.65 -9.39 1.95
N MET A 127 -3.30 -8.11 1.87
CA MET A 127 -3.02 -7.24 3.03
C MET A 127 -4.09 -6.14 3.18
N LEU A 128 -5.30 -6.36 2.61
CA LEU A 128 -6.36 -5.35 2.63
C LEU A 128 -6.68 -4.88 4.06
N GLU A 129 -6.50 -3.60 4.31
CA GLU A 129 -6.91 -2.92 5.53
C GLU A 129 -8.22 -2.16 5.34
N ILE A 130 -9.08 -2.21 6.35
CA ILE A 130 -10.39 -1.58 6.32
C ILE A 130 -10.33 -0.30 7.14
N PRO A 131 -10.63 0.90 6.57
CA PRO A 131 -10.67 2.13 7.35
C PRO A 131 -11.48 1.98 8.63
N LYS A 132 -11.00 2.57 9.73
CA LYS A 132 -11.64 2.45 11.06
C LYS A 132 -12.83 3.37 11.24
N GLY A 133 -13.01 4.37 10.37
CA GLY A 133 -14.15 5.26 10.41
C GLY A 133 -14.29 6.12 9.17
N ALA A 134 -15.51 6.60 8.94
CA ALA A 134 -15.83 7.62 7.95
C ALA A 134 -16.86 8.59 8.49
N SER A 135 -16.89 9.84 8.00
CA SER A 135 -17.87 10.84 8.37
C SER A 135 -18.27 11.69 7.16
N ASN A 136 -19.39 12.38 7.23
CA ASN A 136 -19.98 13.18 6.14
C ASN A 136 -20.26 12.40 4.84
N GLY A 137 -20.27 11.09 4.91
CA GLY A 137 -20.47 10.14 3.84
C GLY A 137 -20.21 8.74 4.38
N ALA A 138 -20.03 7.76 3.51
CA ALA A 138 -19.65 6.42 3.93
C ALA A 138 -18.59 5.80 3.01
N CYS A 139 -17.87 4.84 3.57
CA CYS A 139 -16.87 4.05 2.89
C CYS A 139 -17.41 2.65 2.59
N ILE A 140 -17.19 2.18 1.37
CA ILE A 140 -17.46 0.81 0.96
C ILE A 140 -16.13 0.12 0.63
N VAL A 141 -15.89 -1.02 1.29
CA VAL A 141 -14.71 -1.86 1.05
C VAL A 141 -15.16 -3.17 0.44
N THR A 142 -14.63 -3.48 -0.73
CA THR A 142 -14.99 -4.71 -1.47
C THR A 142 -13.76 -5.49 -1.88
N ALA A 143 -13.84 -6.82 -1.74
CA ALA A 143 -12.87 -7.73 -2.32
C ALA A 143 -13.49 -8.52 -3.47
N PHE A 144 -12.67 -8.82 -4.47
CA PHE A 144 -12.99 -9.53 -5.68
C PHE A 144 -12.01 -10.70 -5.86
N THR A 145 -12.34 -11.66 -6.72
CA THR A 145 -11.37 -12.73 -7.08
C THR A 145 -10.15 -12.12 -7.80
N SER A 146 -10.38 -11.34 -8.82
CA SER A 146 -9.42 -10.49 -9.53
C SER A 146 -10.15 -9.74 -10.62
N VAL A 147 -9.81 -8.50 -10.84
CA VAL A 147 -10.34 -7.64 -11.92
C VAL A 147 -9.15 -7.19 -12.76
N SER A 148 -9.22 -7.42 -14.08
CA SER A 148 -8.13 -7.05 -14.98
C SER A 148 -7.97 -5.53 -15.08
N GLY A 149 -6.73 -5.05 -15.20
CA GLY A 149 -6.45 -3.66 -15.52
C GLY A 149 -7.16 -3.21 -16.81
N GLY A 150 -7.57 -1.96 -16.86
CA GLY A 150 -8.41 -1.41 -17.93
C GLY A 150 -9.90 -1.73 -17.81
N SER A 151 -10.31 -2.52 -16.80
CA SER A 151 -11.73 -2.75 -16.50
C SER A 151 -12.30 -1.63 -15.64
N LYS A 152 -13.41 -1.04 -16.09
CA LYS A 152 -14.06 0.04 -15.34
C LYS A 152 -14.67 -0.50 -14.03
N TYR A 153 -14.41 0.21 -12.95
CA TYR A 153 -15.16 0.13 -11.70
C TYR A 153 -16.27 1.18 -11.72
N THR A 154 -17.48 0.83 -11.33
CA THR A 154 -18.62 1.76 -11.22
C THR A 154 -19.39 1.46 -9.96
N LEU A 155 -19.69 2.48 -9.19
CA LEU A 155 -20.64 2.46 -8.08
C LEU A 155 -21.88 3.24 -8.49
N SER A 156 -23.06 2.62 -8.42
CA SER A 156 -24.34 3.23 -8.75
C SER A 156 -25.32 3.11 -7.58
N ASP A 157 -26.27 4.03 -7.51
CA ASP A 157 -27.41 3.90 -6.58
C ASP A 157 -28.42 2.85 -7.07
N SER A 158 -29.42 2.53 -6.26
CA SER A 158 -30.48 1.57 -6.58
C SER A 158 -31.36 1.97 -7.78
N ASN A 159 -31.26 3.21 -8.27
CA ASN A 159 -31.94 3.69 -9.47
C ASN A 159 -31.05 3.58 -10.73
N GLY A 160 -29.82 3.13 -10.56
CA GLY A 160 -28.83 3.02 -11.63
C GLY A 160 -28.09 4.32 -11.93
N ASN A 161 -28.18 5.35 -11.10
CA ASN A 161 -27.39 6.57 -11.27
C ASN A 161 -25.97 6.33 -10.79
N GLU A 162 -24.99 6.63 -11.66
CA GLU A 162 -23.57 6.52 -11.31
C GLU A 162 -23.22 7.53 -10.20
N ILE A 163 -22.68 7.04 -9.10
CA ILE A 163 -22.17 7.84 -7.97
C ILE A 163 -20.70 8.18 -8.22
N LEU A 164 -19.90 7.17 -8.55
CA LEU A 164 -18.50 7.33 -8.93
C LEU A 164 -18.09 6.21 -9.89
N SER A 165 -17.05 6.48 -10.68
CA SER A 165 -16.43 5.44 -11.48
C SER A 165 -14.98 5.78 -11.78
N TYR A 166 -14.17 4.74 -11.99
CA TYR A 166 -12.78 4.85 -12.41
C TYR A 166 -12.39 3.63 -13.25
N THR A 167 -11.36 3.78 -14.09
CA THR A 167 -10.80 2.68 -14.86
C THR A 167 -9.35 2.48 -14.44
N PRO A 168 -9.08 1.63 -13.43
CA PRO A 168 -7.72 1.36 -12.99
C PRO A 168 -6.88 0.76 -14.12
N SER A 169 -5.68 1.28 -14.34
CA SER A 169 -4.75 0.75 -15.36
C SER A 169 -4.13 -0.59 -14.94
N LYS A 170 -4.06 -0.85 -13.63
CA LYS A 170 -3.55 -2.09 -13.03
C LYS A 170 -4.69 -3.05 -12.70
N ALA A 171 -4.38 -4.35 -12.63
CA ALA A 171 -5.29 -5.33 -12.05
C ALA A 171 -5.48 -5.06 -10.56
N TYR A 172 -6.66 -5.39 -10.03
CA TYR A 172 -6.97 -5.23 -8.62
C TYR A 172 -7.86 -6.38 -8.12
N ALA A 173 -7.77 -6.66 -6.83
CA ALA A 173 -8.60 -7.63 -6.13
C ALA A 173 -9.35 -7.01 -4.94
N ALA A 174 -9.10 -5.75 -4.63
CA ALA A 174 -9.82 -4.98 -3.62
C ALA A 174 -10.07 -3.55 -4.09
N ALA A 175 -11.14 -2.94 -3.58
CA ALA A 175 -11.44 -1.53 -3.73
C ALA A 175 -11.94 -0.95 -2.42
N ILE A 176 -11.39 0.20 -2.03
CA ILE A 176 -11.84 1.06 -0.94
C ILE A 176 -12.38 2.32 -1.59
N VAL A 177 -13.67 2.60 -1.47
CA VAL A 177 -14.29 3.76 -2.08
C VAL A 177 -15.09 4.56 -1.06
N TYR A 178 -14.93 5.88 -1.11
CA TYR A 178 -15.65 6.82 -0.25
C TYR A 178 -16.17 8.00 -1.08
N SER A 179 -17.35 8.46 -0.72
CA SER A 179 -17.94 9.72 -1.21
C SER A 179 -18.99 10.22 -0.21
N ASP A 180 -19.17 11.53 -0.16
CA ASP A 180 -20.29 12.19 0.54
C ASP A 180 -21.68 11.80 0.01
N LYS A 181 -21.73 11.23 -1.19
CA LYS A 181 -22.96 10.70 -1.82
C LYS A 181 -23.30 9.28 -1.40
N ILE A 182 -22.39 8.57 -0.74
CA ILE A 182 -22.67 7.25 -0.17
C ILE A 182 -23.23 7.45 1.23
N THR A 183 -24.44 6.92 1.49
CA THR A 183 -25.15 7.15 2.76
C THR A 183 -25.62 5.84 3.35
N THR A 184 -25.57 5.75 4.68
CA THR A 184 -26.05 4.58 5.44
C THR A 184 -27.54 4.35 5.21
N GLY A 185 -27.94 3.09 5.16
CA GLY A 185 -29.33 2.65 4.93
C GLY A 185 -29.72 2.51 3.46
N ASN A 186 -28.82 2.81 2.54
CA ASN A 186 -29.04 2.64 1.10
C ASN A 186 -28.24 1.45 0.54
N THR A 187 -28.77 0.91 -0.56
CA THR A 187 -28.10 -0.15 -1.33
C THR A 187 -27.46 0.46 -2.56
N TYR A 188 -26.25 0.01 -2.85
CA TYR A 188 -25.49 0.41 -4.02
C TYR A 188 -25.08 -0.80 -4.84
N ASP A 189 -25.05 -0.63 -6.16
CA ASP A 189 -24.61 -1.63 -7.11
C ASP A 189 -23.18 -1.30 -7.56
N ILE A 190 -22.29 -2.29 -7.47
CA ILE A 190 -20.91 -2.21 -7.88
C ILE A 190 -20.74 -3.09 -9.10
N THR A 191 -20.17 -2.51 -10.17
CA THR A 191 -19.70 -3.24 -11.34
C THR A 191 -18.20 -3.09 -11.43
N ALA A 192 -17.48 -4.22 -11.46
CA ALA A 192 -16.03 -4.29 -11.57
C ALA A 192 -15.67 -5.30 -12.67
N GLY A 193 -15.37 -4.82 -13.86
CA GLY A 193 -15.22 -5.67 -15.05
C GLY A 193 -16.50 -6.44 -15.34
N SER A 194 -16.45 -7.78 -15.25
CA SER A 194 -17.63 -8.65 -15.43
C SER A 194 -18.35 -8.98 -14.11
N THR A 195 -17.82 -8.55 -12.98
CA THR A 195 -18.40 -8.81 -11.65
C THR A 195 -19.39 -7.71 -11.31
N THR A 196 -20.60 -8.11 -10.88
CA THR A 196 -21.58 -7.18 -10.31
C THR A 196 -21.99 -7.70 -8.94
N LEU A 197 -22.05 -6.82 -7.96
CA LEU A 197 -22.54 -7.12 -6.62
C LEU A 197 -23.33 -5.93 -6.08
N SER A 198 -24.32 -6.19 -5.22
CA SER A 198 -25.06 -5.17 -4.48
C SER A 198 -24.63 -5.21 -3.02
N ILE A 199 -24.47 -4.04 -2.41
CA ILE A 199 -24.09 -3.89 -1.02
C ILE A 199 -25.01 -2.87 -0.33
N GLU A 200 -25.62 -3.27 0.77
CA GLU A 200 -26.34 -2.36 1.66
C GLU A 200 -25.33 -1.71 2.61
N VAL A 201 -25.28 -0.39 2.63
CA VAL A 201 -24.40 0.38 3.52
C VAL A 201 -25.04 0.45 4.89
N THR A 202 -24.57 -0.37 5.82
CA THR A 202 -25.14 -0.51 7.17
C THR A 202 -24.47 0.34 8.24
N SER A 203 -23.29 0.88 7.93
CA SER A 203 -22.47 1.72 8.82
C SER A 203 -21.64 2.71 7.99
N ASP A 204 -20.96 3.63 8.66
CA ASP A 204 -20.01 4.57 8.06
C ASP A 204 -18.89 3.89 7.26
N VAL A 205 -18.48 2.69 7.67
CA VAL A 205 -17.63 1.80 6.88
C VAL A 205 -18.31 0.45 6.74
N THR A 206 -18.63 0.06 5.52
CA THR A 206 -19.27 -1.21 5.21
C THR A 206 -18.37 -2.04 4.30
N SER A 207 -18.19 -3.32 4.63
CA SER A 207 -17.33 -4.23 3.88
C SER A 207 -18.05 -5.54 3.55
N ASN A 208 -17.81 -6.09 2.35
CA ASN A 208 -18.16 -7.48 2.04
C ASN A 208 -17.08 -8.48 2.47
N VAL A 209 -16.00 -8.00 3.08
CA VAL A 209 -14.89 -8.82 3.54
C VAL A 209 -15.08 -9.14 5.02
N SER A 210 -15.00 -10.41 5.39
CA SER A 210 -14.99 -10.79 6.81
C SER A 210 -13.75 -10.23 7.47
N SER A 211 -13.89 -9.55 8.61
CA SER A 211 -12.78 -9.04 9.43
C SER A 211 -11.79 -10.17 9.73
N GLY A 212 -10.66 -10.19 9.03
CA GLY A 212 -9.64 -11.25 9.14
C GLY A 212 -8.67 -11.32 7.98
N LEU A 213 -8.81 -10.50 6.94
CA LEU A 213 -7.81 -10.38 5.89
C LEU A 213 -6.73 -9.32 6.19
N GLY A 214 -6.89 -8.49 7.21
CA GLY A 214 -5.87 -7.54 7.67
C GLY A 214 -4.79 -8.22 8.50
N LYS A 215 -3.53 -7.87 8.27
CA LYS A 215 -2.28 -8.30 8.91
C LYS A 215 -2.32 -9.74 9.41
N ALA A 216 -1.89 -10.70 8.61
CA ALA A 216 -1.68 -12.09 9.02
C ALA A 216 -0.55 -12.17 10.07
N GLY A 217 -0.86 -11.77 11.29
CA GLY A 217 -0.12 -12.18 12.47
C GLY A 217 -0.30 -13.67 12.65
N GLY A 218 0.65 -14.46 12.17
CA GLY A 218 0.78 -15.88 12.48
C GLY A 218 -0.17 -16.79 11.69
N MET A 219 0.36 -17.50 10.72
CA MET A 219 -0.26 -18.67 10.08
C MET A 219 -0.74 -19.65 11.16
N ASN A 220 -2.03 -19.66 11.45
CA ASN A 220 -2.67 -20.77 12.10
C ASN A 220 -3.04 -21.78 11.00
N MET A 221 -2.09 -22.62 10.63
CA MET A 221 -2.38 -23.77 9.79
C MET A 221 -3.48 -24.60 10.47
N PRO A 222 -4.57 -24.96 9.81
CA PRO A 222 -5.50 -25.94 10.34
C PRO A 222 -4.74 -27.25 10.46
N GLY A 223 -4.55 -27.69 11.70
CA GLY A 223 -3.93 -28.97 12.02
C GLY A 223 -4.69 -30.09 11.31
N ASN A 224 -3.99 -30.79 10.44
CA ASN A 224 -4.45 -32.00 9.82
C ASN A 224 -4.74 -33.02 10.94
N GLY A 225 -6.01 -33.35 11.12
CA GLY A 225 -6.49 -34.35 12.10
C GLY A 225 -5.85 -35.69 11.85
N GLY A 226 -4.79 -35.98 12.56
CA GLY A 226 -4.19 -37.31 12.68
C GLY A 226 -4.98 -38.15 13.69
N SER A 227 -5.46 -39.25 13.19
CA SER A 227 -6.23 -40.32 13.85
C SER A 227 -5.64 -40.74 15.20
N GLY A 228 -6.52 -40.92 16.18
CA GLY A 228 -6.20 -41.37 17.53
C GLY A 228 -5.46 -42.71 17.62
N MET A 229 -4.57 -42.77 18.60
CA MET A 229 -4.13 -44.01 19.19
C MET A 229 -4.55 -44.06 20.67
N PRO A 230 -4.92 -45.23 21.21
CA PRO A 230 -5.58 -45.32 22.47
C PRO A 230 -4.63 -45.16 23.65
N ASN A 231 -5.14 -44.48 24.64
CA ASN A 231 -4.58 -44.32 25.99
C ASN A 231 -4.39 -45.67 26.71
N ASN A 232 -3.20 -45.95 27.18
CA ASN A 232 -3.00 -46.98 28.19
C ASN A 232 -2.40 -46.34 29.44
N GLY A 233 -3.20 -46.32 30.48
CA GLY A 233 -2.86 -45.71 31.76
C GLY A 233 -1.82 -46.50 32.56
N SER A 234 -1.08 -45.78 33.34
CA SER A 234 -0.60 -46.25 34.66
C SER A 234 -0.27 -45.06 35.55
N SER A 235 -0.86 -45.07 36.67
CA SER A 235 -0.57 -44.30 37.88
C SER A 235 0.85 -44.57 38.37
N ASP A 236 1.58 -43.54 38.89
CA ASP A 236 2.00 -43.53 40.28
C ASP A 236 2.84 -42.27 40.67
N ASN A 237 2.43 -41.75 41.80
CA ASN A 237 3.18 -41.17 42.93
C ASN A 237 4.44 -40.29 42.75
N GLY A 238 4.27 -39.05 43.14
CA GLY A 238 4.98 -38.36 44.25
C GLY A 238 6.51 -38.38 44.29
N MET A 239 7.08 -37.19 44.26
CA MET A 239 7.97 -36.77 45.38
C MET A 239 8.49 -35.33 45.15
N ASN A 240 8.35 -34.61 46.20
CA ASN A 240 8.94 -33.35 46.61
C ASN A 240 10.49 -33.34 46.45
N GLY A 241 11.10 -32.25 45.96
CA GLY A 241 12.55 -32.13 45.87
C GLY A 241 12.99 -30.71 45.56
N ASN A 242 13.13 -29.92 46.58
CA ASN A 242 13.78 -28.62 46.64
C ASN A 242 15.28 -28.80 46.42
N SER A 243 15.90 -28.09 45.48
CA SER A 243 17.34 -27.78 45.58
C SER A 243 17.74 -26.55 44.75
N ASN A 244 18.15 -25.57 45.48
CA ASN A 244 19.00 -24.44 45.15
C ASN A 244 20.23 -24.88 44.30
N GLY A 245 20.50 -24.20 43.19
CA GLY A 245 21.71 -24.39 42.39
C GLY A 245 22.15 -23.08 41.79
N SER A 246 23.23 -22.53 42.35
CA SER A 246 23.91 -21.29 42.03
C SER A 246 24.44 -21.27 40.59
N MET A 247 24.41 -20.12 39.96
CA MET A 247 25.14 -19.84 38.71
C MET A 247 26.66 -19.82 38.96
N PRO A 248 27.50 -20.30 38.03
CA PRO A 248 28.91 -19.98 38.02
C PRO A 248 29.17 -18.72 37.23
N ASP A 249 29.92 -17.82 37.87
CA ASP A 249 30.59 -16.63 37.36
C ASP A 249 31.68 -17.06 36.36
N MET A 250 31.72 -16.44 35.19
CA MET A 250 32.81 -16.51 34.20
C MET A 250 33.28 -15.12 33.85
N SER A 251 34.06 -14.53 34.76
CA SER A 251 35.00 -13.48 34.43
C SER A 251 36.30 -14.12 33.91
N GLY A 252 36.65 -13.86 32.67
CA GLY A 252 37.91 -14.35 32.07
C GLY A 252 38.36 -13.43 30.93
N ASN A 253 39.31 -12.60 31.22
CA ASN A 253 40.14 -11.77 30.36
C ASN A 253 40.72 -12.51 29.15
N GLY A 254 40.94 -11.77 28.05
CA GLY A 254 41.93 -12.12 27.03
C GLY A 254 41.62 -11.59 25.64
N ALA A 255 42.00 -10.37 25.36
CA ALA A 255 42.20 -9.91 23.98
C ALA A 255 43.54 -10.44 23.46
N PRO A 256 43.67 -10.88 22.22
CA PRO A 256 44.91 -10.87 21.50
C PRO A 256 44.96 -9.77 20.43
N ASP A 257 45.92 -8.90 20.56
CA ASP A 257 46.49 -8.04 19.54
C ASP A 257 46.92 -8.86 18.31
N MET A 258 46.51 -8.46 17.12
CA MET A 258 47.12 -8.89 15.86
C MET A 258 47.34 -7.66 14.97
N ASN A 259 48.48 -7.04 15.21
CA ASN A 259 49.18 -6.21 14.24
C ASN A 259 49.96 -7.13 13.31
N GLY A 260 49.65 -7.14 12.02
CA GLY A 260 50.33 -7.98 11.02
C GLY A 260 50.16 -7.41 9.62
N ASN A 261 51.08 -6.50 9.30
CA ASN A 261 51.32 -5.97 7.96
C ASN A 261 51.87 -7.11 7.07
N SER A 262 51.24 -7.40 5.92
CA SER A 262 51.94 -8.02 4.79
C SER A 262 51.25 -7.67 3.47
N SER A 263 51.98 -6.90 2.69
CA SER A 263 51.86 -6.70 1.27
C SER A 263 51.91 -8.05 0.52
N GLY A 264 50.97 -8.27 -0.39
CA GLY A 264 50.92 -9.42 -1.29
C GLY A 264 50.24 -9.08 -2.60
N ASP A 265 51.01 -9.20 -3.65
CA ASP A 265 50.80 -8.89 -5.06
C ASP A 265 49.47 -9.37 -5.65
N MET A 266 48.86 -8.55 -6.53
CA MET A 266 47.83 -8.94 -7.48
C MET A 266 48.44 -9.68 -8.68
N PRO A 267 47.88 -10.79 -9.12
CA PRO A 267 48.15 -11.30 -10.46
C PRO A 267 47.25 -10.64 -11.49
N SER A 268 47.89 -10.05 -12.48
CA SER A 268 47.36 -9.61 -13.75
C SER A 268 46.82 -10.81 -14.54
N MET A 269 45.60 -10.78 -14.99
CA MET A 269 45.11 -11.69 -16.04
C MET A 269 44.68 -10.87 -17.25
N GLY A 270 45.35 -11.18 -18.35
CA GLY A 270 45.29 -10.55 -19.63
C GLY A 270 43.93 -10.73 -20.34
N GLY A 271 43.74 -9.84 -21.26
CA GLY A 271 42.58 -9.74 -22.13
C GLY A 271 42.37 -10.92 -23.07
N ASN A 272 41.12 -11.07 -23.44
CA ASN A 272 40.81 -11.60 -24.76
C ASN A 272 39.55 -10.90 -25.32
N SER A 273 39.80 -10.17 -26.41
CA SER A 273 38.78 -9.55 -27.25
C SER A 273 38.10 -10.62 -28.09
N SER A 274 36.79 -10.70 -28.08
CA SER A 274 36.05 -11.23 -29.20
C SER A 274 34.75 -10.42 -29.41
N ASN A 275 34.82 -9.69 -30.48
CA ASN A 275 33.70 -9.06 -31.19
C ASN A 275 32.62 -10.09 -31.46
N ASN A 276 31.38 -9.80 -31.06
CA ASN A 276 30.24 -10.32 -31.78
C ASN A 276 29.15 -9.25 -31.84
N GLY A 277 28.98 -8.69 -33.03
CA GLY A 277 27.94 -7.71 -33.35
C GLY A 277 26.59 -8.38 -33.36
N GLY A 278 25.72 -7.94 -32.48
CA GLY A 278 24.31 -8.23 -32.47
C GLY A 278 23.52 -6.94 -32.65
N ASN A 279 22.88 -6.82 -33.81
CA ASN A 279 21.99 -5.75 -34.22
C ASN A 279 20.88 -5.54 -33.17
N MET A 280 20.82 -4.36 -32.56
CA MET A 280 19.65 -3.88 -31.84
C MET A 280 18.62 -3.33 -32.83
N PRO A 281 17.34 -3.71 -32.75
CA PRO A 281 16.32 -3.06 -33.55
C PRO A 281 16.04 -1.65 -33.03
N ASN A 282 16.06 -0.73 -33.97
CA ASN A 282 15.72 0.69 -33.84
C ASN A 282 14.26 0.84 -33.37
N MET A 283 14.04 1.23 -32.12
CA MET A 283 12.71 1.60 -31.62
C MET A 283 12.42 3.04 -32.03
N ASN A 284 11.63 3.14 -33.08
CA ASN A 284 11.12 4.36 -33.67
C ASN A 284 10.28 5.14 -32.66
N ASN A 285 10.60 6.41 -32.58
CA ASN A 285 10.04 7.47 -31.77
C ASN A 285 8.54 7.67 -32.07
N GLY A 286 7.67 7.01 -31.28
CA GLY A 286 6.24 7.23 -31.31
C GLY A 286 5.87 8.44 -30.47
N SER A 287 5.62 9.57 -31.12
CA SER A 287 5.04 10.76 -30.49
C SER A 287 3.67 10.42 -29.88
N TYR A 288 3.58 10.36 -28.57
CA TYR A 288 2.32 10.29 -27.85
C TYR A 288 1.70 11.69 -27.79
N ASN A 289 0.75 11.95 -28.70
CA ASN A 289 -0.12 13.10 -28.65
C ASN A 289 -1.37 12.71 -27.85
N GLY A 290 -1.24 12.68 -26.52
CA GLY A 290 -2.35 12.47 -25.58
C GLY A 290 -2.79 13.84 -25.06
N SER A 291 -3.86 14.39 -25.64
CA SER A 291 -4.57 15.53 -25.07
C SER A 291 -5.19 15.09 -23.73
N ALA A 292 -4.90 15.82 -22.65
CA ALA A 292 -5.55 15.66 -21.37
C ALA A 292 -7.08 15.78 -21.52
N PRO A 293 -7.87 14.97 -20.83
CA PRO A 293 -9.32 15.11 -20.84
C PRO A 293 -9.71 16.46 -20.22
N GLN A 294 -10.40 17.27 -21.01
CA GLN A 294 -11.01 18.51 -20.54
C GLN A 294 -12.12 18.18 -19.54
N MET A 295 -11.96 18.63 -18.31
CA MET A 295 -13.04 18.60 -17.32
C MET A 295 -14.13 19.60 -17.72
N ASN A 296 -15.29 19.10 -18.08
CA ASN A 296 -16.48 19.93 -18.27
C ASN A 296 -17.03 20.33 -16.89
N ASN A 297 -16.70 21.54 -16.45
CA ASN A 297 -17.41 22.23 -15.37
C ASN A 297 -18.82 22.52 -15.84
N ARG A 298 -19.81 21.83 -15.30
CA ARG A 298 -21.20 22.31 -15.25
C ARG A 298 -21.62 22.42 -13.79
N MET A 299 -21.95 23.64 -13.45
CA MET A 299 -22.62 24.06 -12.24
C MET A 299 -23.91 23.25 -11.96
#